data_43b6e5a7e0754720388b77d7513d1197
#
_entry.id   43b6e5a7e0754720388b77d7513d1197
#
_cell.length_a   1.000
_cell.length_b   1.000
_cell.length_c   1.000
_cell.angle_alpha   90.00
_cell.angle_beta   90.00
_cell.angle_gamma   90.00
#
_symmetry.space_group_name_H-M   'P 1'
#
loop_
_entity.id
_entity.type
_entity.pdbx_description
1 polymer ?
#
loop_
_entity_poly.entity_id
_entity_poly.type
_entity_poly.pdbx_seq_one_letter_code
_entity_poly.pdbx_strand_id
1 'polypeptide(L)'
;MSTQFPTPAASPTRDQAREVLRQYQMRTGLGLGEIADRLGYARHSLIQFMSKAQYGDGAGRGTAQRVMEFIKGNPPEAPEFPGPRLYDTENVRIIDRQIANARRGHFTLVYGPAGTQKSFVFEWRTAESWREALEPGVVYLYASPDMSPLSLLHEIALGLGAYVGNRHTTLHSILYTLRHRKTPVAIIIDEAQNLARRLDTLETLRQVCDRGRIGLLIAGHDNVENIFQPRGDGQLAQWRSRVEQHRRCLPGLSDSEAGEIVRGELGTVSEKVIETLITGSMEHDSRKRKDYVSARRLFNALRDFQERRGGAKAN
;
A
#
# COMPACT_ATOMS: atom_id res chain seq x y z
N MET A 1 20.75 -4.73 0.24
CA MET A 1 21.24 -4.22 -1.06
C MET A 1 20.88 -2.76 -1.15
N SER A 2 21.86 -1.86 -1.16
CA SER A 2 21.69 -0.42 -1.23
C SER A 2 21.18 -0.07 -2.64
N THR A 3 19.96 0.43 -2.75
CA THR A 3 19.42 0.99 -4.00
C THR A 3 20.21 2.24 -4.34
N GLN A 4 21.23 2.08 -5.16
CA GLN A 4 21.97 3.21 -5.70
C GLN A 4 21.07 3.94 -6.68
N PHE A 5 20.74 5.21 -6.37
CA PHE A 5 20.22 6.12 -7.38
C PHE A 5 21.24 6.19 -8.53
N PRO A 6 20.80 6.18 -9.78
CA PRO A 6 21.72 6.30 -10.90
C PRO A 6 22.50 7.60 -10.77
N THR A 7 23.81 7.52 -10.64
CA THR A 7 24.71 8.67 -10.64
C THR A 7 24.83 9.11 -12.10
N PRO A 8 24.33 10.25 -12.53
CA PRO A 8 24.50 10.69 -13.90
C PRO A 8 25.94 11.14 -14.08
N ALA A 9 26.63 10.59 -15.07
CA ALA A 9 27.94 11.08 -15.55
C ALA A 9 27.87 12.44 -16.26
N ALA A 10 26.66 12.99 -16.45
CA ALA A 10 26.40 14.32 -17.02
C ALA A 10 25.53 15.13 -16.06
N SER A 11 25.64 16.45 -16.09
CA SER A 11 24.80 17.36 -15.28
C SER A 11 23.32 16.99 -15.45
N PRO A 12 22.56 16.83 -14.34
CA PRO A 12 21.18 16.37 -14.40
C PRO A 12 20.31 17.35 -15.20
N THR A 13 19.45 16.81 -16.06
CA THR A 13 18.45 17.64 -16.73
C THR A 13 17.40 18.10 -15.73
N ARG A 14 16.71 19.21 -16.02
CA ARG A 14 15.62 19.71 -15.16
C ARG A 14 14.52 18.68 -14.96
N ASP A 15 14.16 17.97 -16.02
CA ASP A 15 13.09 16.98 -15.97
C ASP A 15 13.49 15.75 -15.14
N GLN A 16 14.76 15.36 -15.21
CA GLN A 16 15.30 14.32 -14.31
C GLN A 16 15.24 14.76 -12.85
N ALA A 17 15.69 15.97 -12.54
CA ALA A 17 15.67 16.47 -11.17
C ALA A 17 14.25 16.68 -10.63
N ARG A 18 13.30 17.12 -11.46
CA ARG A 18 11.88 17.23 -11.11
C ARG A 18 11.28 15.85 -10.78
N GLU A 19 11.59 14.88 -11.61
CA GLU A 19 11.11 13.51 -11.39
C GLU A 19 11.67 12.91 -10.11
N VAL A 20 12.98 13.04 -9.90
CA VAL A 20 13.63 12.57 -8.66
C VAL A 20 13.08 13.29 -7.43
N LEU A 21 12.79 14.60 -7.53
CA LEU A 21 12.21 15.36 -6.43
C LEU A 21 10.76 14.92 -6.11
N ARG A 22 9.95 14.61 -7.12
CA ARG A 22 8.61 14.03 -6.89
C ARG A 22 8.71 12.71 -6.16
N GLN A 23 9.61 11.83 -6.61
CA GLN A 23 9.84 10.54 -5.97
C GLN A 23 10.37 10.69 -4.54
N TYR A 24 11.21 11.69 -4.30
CA TYR A 24 11.69 12.02 -2.97
C TYR A 24 10.53 12.46 -2.06
N GLN A 25 9.65 13.34 -2.54
CA GLN A 25 8.44 13.74 -1.81
C GLN A 25 7.55 12.56 -1.46
N MET A 26 7.33 11.66 -2.43
CA MET A 26 6.59 10.42 -2.21
C MET A 26 7.14 9.61 -1.05
N ARG A 27 8.46 9.44 -1.05
CA ARG A 27 9.15 8.56 -0.10
C ARG A 27 9.28 9.16 1.30
N THR A 28 9.34 10.47 1.40
CA THR A 28 9.54 11.16 2.67
C THR A 28 8.27 11.75 3.26
N GLY A 29 7.21 11.90 2.46
CA GLY A 29 6.01 12.65 2.85
C GLY A 29 6.23 14.16 2.99
N LEU A 30 7.43 14.66 2.70
CA LEU A 30 7.78 16.07 2.87
C LEU A 30 7.08 16.94 1.83
N GLY A 31 6.48 18.04 2.29
CA GLY A 31 5.91 19.06 1.41
C GLY A 31 6.98 19.86 0.68
N LEU A 32 6.65 20.42 -0.50
CA LEU A 32 7.59 21.29 -1.25
C LEU A 32 8.09 22.48 -0.46
N GLY A 33 7.28 23.01 0.47
CA GLY A 33 7.70 24.08 1.37
C GLY A 33 8.84 23.64 2.29
N GLU A 34 8.69 22.52 2.93
CA GLU A 34 9.67 21.96 3.84
C GLU A 34 10.98 21.56 3.13
N ILE A 35 10.87 21.01 1.93
CA ILE A 35 12.04 20.72 1.09
C ILE A 35 12.72 22.02 0.62
N ALA A 36 11.94 23.04 0.29
CA ALA A 36 12.49 24.34 -0.09
C ALA A 36 13.29 24.98 1.06
N ASP A 37 12.74 24.92 2.28
CA ASP A 37 13.41 25.43 3.48
C ASP A 37 14.74 24.69 3.72
N ARG A 38 14.76 23.38 3.61
CA ARG A 38 15.97 22.54 3.74
C ARG A 38 16.99 22.79 2.63
N LEU A 39 16.55 23.17 1.44
CA LEU A 39 17.39 23.55 0.31
C LEU A 39 17.87 24.99 0.37
N GLY A 40 17.34 25.82 1.27
CA GLY A 40 17.59 27.25 1.33
C GLY A 40 16.95 28.04 0.18
N TYR A 41 15.82 27.54 -0.35
CA TYR A 41 15.05 28.21 -1.40
C TYR A 41 13.75 28.79 -0.85
N ALA A 42 13.29 29.89 -1.45
CA ALA A 42 11.92 30.32 -1.24
C ALA A 42 10.95 29.29 -1.83
N ARG A 43 9.87 29.00 -1.10
CA ARG A 43 8.86 28.00 -1.49
C ARG A 43 8.36 28.19 -2.92
N HIS A 44 8.06 29.44 -3.33
CA HIS A 44 7.60 29.73 -4.68
C HIS A 44 8.62 29.36 -5.77
N SER A 45 9.93 29.48 -5.49
CA SER A 45 10.99 29.13 -6.44
C SER A 45 11.02 27.63 -6.71
N LEU A 46 10.82 26.79 -5.68
CA LEU A 46 10.75 25.33 -5.87
C LEU A 46 9.43 24.92 -6.55
N ILE A 47 8.31 25.57 -6.24
CA ILE A 47 7.04 25.39 -6.96
C ILE A 47 7.19 25.74 -8.44
N GLN A 48 7.84 26.86 -8.75
CA GLN A 48 8.11 27.25 -10.14
C GLN A 48 9.04 26.25 -10.83
N PHE A 49 10.08 25.75 -10.13
CA PHE A 49 10.94 24.69 -10.64
C PHE A 49 10.14 23.43 -10.99
N MET A 50 9.17 23.03 -10.17
CA MET A 50 8.32 21.86 -10.37
C MET A 50 7.25 22.08 -11.44
N SER A 51 6.78 23.32 -11.64
CA SER A 51 5.90 23.68 -12.74
C SER A 51 6.69 23.70 -14.04
N LYS A 52 6.07 23.28 -15.16
CA LYS A 52 6.68 23.38 -16.50
C LYS A 52 6.72 24.81 -17.04
N ALA A 53 6.56 25.83 -16.19
CA ALA A 53 6.65 27.21 -16.61
C ALA A 53 8.03 27.51 -17.23
N GLN A 54 8.06 28.20 -18.33
CA GLN A 54 9.26 28.51 -19.10
C GLN A 54 10.25 29.31 -18.24
N TYR A 55 11.28 28.64 -17.78
CA TYR A 55 12.51 29.30 -17.36
C TYR A 55 13.42 29.43 -18.57
N GLY A 56 14.08 30.55 -18.73
CA GLY A 56 15.17 30.70 -19.71
C GLY A 56 16.25 29.61 -19.48
N ASP A 57 16.92 29.17 -20.52
CA ASP A 57 17.76 27.96 -20.59
C ASP A 57 18.88 27.85 -19.54
N GLY A 58 19.20 28.93 -18.81
CA GLY A 58 20.24 28.94 -17.77
C GLY A 58 19.76 28.78 -16.34
N ALA A 59 18.60 29.34 -15.97
CA ALA A 59 18.21 29.58 -14.58
C ALA A 59 17.77 28.33 -13.78
N GLY A 60 17.52 27.19 -14.40
CA GLY A 60 17.08 25.97 -13.69
C GLY A 60 18.13 24.87 -13.55
N ARG A 61 19.30 25.00 -14.17
CA ARG A 61 20.37 23.97 -14.03
C ARG A 61 20.95 23.94 -12.63
N GLY A 62 21.21 25.11 -12.03
CA GLY A 62 21.69 25.20 -10.65
C GLY A 62 20.69 24.63 -9.64
N THR A 63 19.37 24.86 -9.85
CA THR A 63 18.34 24.28 -9.00
C THR A 63 18.28 22.76 -9.16
N ALA A 64 18.36 22.24 -10.40
CA ALA A 64 18.37 20.81 -10.67
C ALA A 64 19.55 20.12 -9.95
N GLN A 65 20.74 20.68 -10.06
CA GLN A 65 21.93 20.14 -9.42
C GLN A 65 21.78 20.13 -7.87
N ARG A 66 21.34 21.24 -7.26
CA ARG A 66 21.15 21.34 -5.79
C ARG A 66 20.08 20.37 -5.30
N VAL A 67 18.99 20.18 -6.04
CA VAL A 67 17.95 19.18 -5.71
C VAL A 67 18.55 17.79 -5.71
N MET A 68 19.34 17.43 -6.71
CA MET A 68 19.98 16.11 -6.79
C MET A 68 21.00 15.89 -5.68
N GLU A 69 21.83 16.91 -5.36
CA GLU A 69 22.79 16.86 -4.26
C GLU A 69 22.10 16.73 -2.91
N PHE A 70 21.03 17.47 -2.69
CA PHE A 70 20.21 17.37 -1.48
C PHE A 70 19.63 15.97 -1.29
N ILE A 71 19.00 15.40 -2.31
CA ILE A 71 18.40 14.07 -2.24
C ILE A 71 19.49 13.00 -2.03
N LYS A 72 20.66 13.17 -2.65
CA LYS A 72 21.79 12.27 -2.44
C LYS A 72 22.32 12.32 -1.00
N GLY A 73 22.35 13.52 -0.41
CA GLY A 73 22.77 13.73 0.98
C GLY A 73 21.71 13.36 2.05
N ASN A 74 20.44 13.28 1.62
CA ASN A 74 19.31 12.99 2.50
C ASN A 74 18.44 11.87 1.85
N PRO A 75 18.95 10.64 1.72
CA PRO A 75 18.18 9.57 1.08
C PRO A 75 16.89 9.29 1.86
N PRO A 76 15.76 9.08 1.18
CA PRO A 76 14.52 8.75 1.84
C PRO A 76 14.63 7.40 2.54
N GLU A 77 14.12 7.33 3.75
CA GLU A 77 13.96 6.04 4.43
C GLU A 77 12.88 5.23 3.72
N ALA A 78 13.18 3.97 3.42
CA ALA A 78 12.17 3.07 2.90
C ALA A 78 11.19 2.71 4.04
N PRO A 79 9.89 2.55 3.77
CA PRO A 79 8.96 2.06 4.76
C PRO A 79 9.48 0.78 5.40
N GLU A 80 9.37 0.67 6.73
CA GLU A 80 9.72 -0.55 7.43
C GLU A 80 8.75 -1.68 7.05
N PHE A 81 9.26 -2.90 7.06
CA PHE A 81 8.38 -4.05 6.93
C PHE A 81 7.56 -4.19 8.22
N PRO A 82 6.28 -4.56 8.14
CA PRO A 82 5.40 -4.70 9.31
C PRO A 82 5.80 -5.87 10.23
N GLY A 83 6.84 -6.58 9.89
CA GLY A 83 7.37 -7.70 10.68
C GLY A 83 8.67 -8.26 10.10
N PRO A 84 9.29 -9.21 10.77
CA PRO A 84 10.61 -9.73 10.39
C PRO A 84 10.56 -10.60 9.12
N ARG A 85 9.43 -11.25 8.85
CA ARG A 85 9.30 -12.22 7.77
C ARG A 85 7.87 -12.33 7.25
N LEU A 86 7.75 -12.51 5.94
CA LEU A 86 6.51 -12.94 5.28
C LEU A 86 6.62 -14.44 4.94
N TYR A 87 5.67 -15.23 5.45
CA TYR A 87 5.59 -16.66 5.15
C TYR A 87 4.74 -16.88 3.89
N ASP A 88 5.17 -17.81 3.02
CA ASP A 88 4.44 -18.17 1.80
C ASP A 88 3.24 -19.06 2.11
N THR A 89 2.11 -18.44 2.42
CA THR A 89 0.84 -19.10 2.71
C THR A 89 -0.13 -19.00 1.54
N GLU A 90 -1.19 -19.83 1.54
CA GLU A 90 -2.27 -19.76 0.54
C GLU A 90 -2.89 -18.36 0.49
N ASN A 91 -3.09 -17.73 1.67
CA ASN A 91 -3.60 -16.35 1.74
C ASN A 91 -2.67 -15.36 1.04
N VAL A 92 -1.37 -15.47 1.25
CA VAL A 92 -0.36 -14.61 0.59
C VAL A 92 -0.42 -14.81 -0.92
N ARG A 93 -0.43 -16.06 -1.40
CA ARG A 93 -0.49 -16.36 -2.83
C ARG A 93 -1.78 -15.86 -3.48
N ILE A 94 -2.92 -15.94 -2.78
CA ILE A 94 -4.19 -15.37 -3.25
C ILE A 94 -4.07 -13.85 -3.36
N ILE A 95 -3.58 -13.19 -2.32
CA ILE A 95 -3.43 -11.73 -2.30
C ILE A 95 -2.48 -11.27 -3.41
N ASP A 96 -1.32 -11.89 -3.56
CA ASP A 96 -0.35 -11.55 -4.60
C ASP A 96 -0.93 -11.67 -6.00
N ARG A 97 -1.71 -12.72 -6.25
CA ARG A 97 -2.42 -12.89 -7.53
C ARG A 97 -3.42 -11.76 -7.78
N GLN A 98 -4.13 -11.31 -6.73
CA GLN A 98 -5.08 -10.21 -6.86
C GLN A 98 -4.38 -8.85 -7.03
N ILE A 99 -3.26 -8.61 -6.37
CA ILE A 99 -2.40 -7.43 -6.60
C ILE A 99 -1.92 -7.42 -8.07
N ALA A 100 -1.44 -8.57 -8.56
CA ALA A 100 -1.00 -8.68 -9.95
C ALA A 100 -2.14 -8.42 -10.96
N ASN A 101 -3.37 -8.89 -10.68
CA ASN A 101 -4.54 -8.61 -11.49
C ASN A 101 -4.89 -7.11 -11.44
N ALA A 102 -4.88 -6.49 -10.26
CA ALA A 102 -5.11 -5.06 -10.12
C ALA A 102 -4.06 -4.24 -10.90
N ARG A 103 -2.78 -4.61 -10.87
CA ARG A 103 -1.75 -3.96 -11.68
C ARG A 103 -1.97 -4.07 -13.19
N ARG A 104 -2.76 -5.07 -13.64
CA ARG A 104 -3.20 -5.21 -15.04
C ARG A 104 -4.45 -4.39 -15.37
N GLY A 105 -4.96 -3.61 -14.43
CA GLY A 105 -6.13 -2.75 -14.62
C GLY A 105 -7.47 -3.38 -14.21
N HIS A 106 -7.46 -4.57 -13.60
CA HIS A 106 -8.69 -5.21 -13.14
C HIS A 106 -9.14 -4.67 -11.77
N PHE A 107 -10.45 -4.71 -11.53
CA PHE A 107 -11.00 -4.51 -10.20
C PHE A 107 -11.11 -5.87 -9.52
N THR A 108 -10.49 -6.01 -8.37
CA THR A 108 -10.38 -7.25 -7.62
C THR A 108 -10.94 -7.10 -6.22
N LEU A 109 -11.44 -8.19 -5.66
CA LEU A 109 -11.99 -8.23 -4.30
C LEU A 109 -11.37 -9.39 -3.52
N VAL A 110 -10.78 -9.06 -2.37
CA VAL A 110 -10.27 -10.03 -1.39
C VAL A 110 -11.02 -9.85 -0.09
N TYR A 111 -11.60 -10.91 0.42
CA TYR A 111 -12.33 -10.87 1.68
C TYR A 111 -12.07 -12.12 2.50
N GLY A 112 -12.35 -12.03 3.77
CA GLY A 112 -12.19 -13.13 4.70
C GLY A 112 -12.20 -12.66 6.14
N PRO A 113 -12.28 -13.60 7.09
CA PRO A 113 -12.35 -13.29 8.50
C PRO A 113 -11.13 -12.53 9.01
N ALA A 114 -11.20 -12.05 10.24
CA ALA A 114 -10.08 -11.41 10.92
C ALA A 114 -8.90 -12.40 11.03
N GLY A 115 -7.66 -11.88 11.04
CA GLY A 115 -6.48 -12.74 11.19
C GLY A 115 -6.05 -13.51 9.95
N THR A 116 -6.61 -13.23 8.76
CA THR A 116 -6.18 -13.84 7.49
C THR A 116 -5.03 -13.07 6.80
N GLN A 117 -4.26 -12.30 7.53
CA GLN A 117 -3.04 -11.60 7.13
C GLN A 117 -3.23 -10.46 6.09
N LYS A 118 -4.44 -10.05 5.74
CA LYS A 118 -4.70 -9.04 4.69
C LYS A 118 -3.82 -7.80 4.82
N SER A 119 -4.03 -7.02 5.87
CA SER A 119 -3.31 -5.75 6.11
C SER A 119 -1.80 -5.96 6.15
N PHE A 120 -1.34 -6.99 6.86
CA PHE A 120 0.08 -7.34 6.95
C PHE A 120 0.72 -7.56 5.57
N VAL A 121 0.05 -8.32 4.70
CA VAL A 121 0.55 -8.59 3.34
C VAL A 121 0.54 -7.32 2.49
N PHE A 122 -0.50 -6.49 2.60
CA PHE A 122 -0.59 -5.24 1.86
C PHE A 122 0.52 -4.26 2.25
N GLU A 123 0.77 -4.08 3.54
CA GLU A 123 1.85 -3.25 4.06
C GLU A 123 3.21 -3.81 3.62
N TRP A 124 3.40 -5.12 3.70
CA TRP A 124 4.63 -5.78 3.25
C TRP A 124 4.91 -5.51 1.76
N ARG A 125 3.92 -5.75 0.89
CA ARG A 125 4.06 -5.54 -0.55
C ARG A 125 4.22 -4.06 -0.91
N THR A 126 3.65 -3.18 -0.12
CA THR A 126 3.88 -1.74 -0.26
C THR A 126 5.33 -1.39 0.07
N ALA A 127 5.84 -1.84 1.22
CA ALA A 127 7.24 -1.62 1.61
C ALA A 127 8.24 -2.22 0.61
N GLU A 128 7.97 -3.43 0.12
CA GLU A 128 8.76 -4.09 -0.92
C GLU A 128 8.75 -3.30 -2.23
N SER A 129 7.58 -2.88 -2.69
CA SER A 129 7.41 -2.09 -3.91
C SER A 129 8.16 -0.75 -3.86
N TRP A 130 8.24 -0.13 -2.69
CA TRP A 130 9.01 1.10 -2.47
C TRP A 130 10.52 0.87 -2.52
N ARG A 131 11.00 -0.33 -2.17
CA ARG A 131 12.43 -0.67 -2.20
C ARG A 131 12.91 -1.12 -3.56
N GLU A 132 12.04 -1.78 -4.32
CA GLU A 132 12.42 -2.37 -5.61
C GLU A 132 12.36 -1.39 -6.78
N ALA A 133 11.48 -0.40 -6.72
CA ALA A 133 11.24 0.50 -7.84
C ALA A 133 11.29 1.98 -7.44
N LEU A 134 11.73 2.80 -8.39
CA LEU A 134 11.65 4.26 -8.28
C LEU A 134 10.19 4.76 -8.23
N GLU A 135 9.27 4.03 -8.85
CA GLU A 135 7.83 4.27 -8.83
C GLU A 135 7.14 3.08 -8.17
N PRO A 136 6.59 3.21 -6.95
CA PRO A 136 5.93 2.08 -6.29
C PRO A 136 4.76 1.57 -7.13
N GLY A 137 4.72 0.25 -7.34
CA GLY A 137 3.66 -0.41 -8.10
C GLY A 137 2.39 -0.66 -7.30
N VAL A 138 2.39 -0.27 -6.02
CA VAL A 138 1.28 -0.47 -5.08
C VAL A 138 1.09 0.80 -4.26
N VAL A 139 -0.15 1.26 -4.16
CA VAL A 139 -0.60 2.32 -3.25
C VAL A 139 -1.60 1.71 -2.28
N TYR A 140 -1.24 1.59 -1.03
CA TYR A 140 -2.08 1.02 0.03
C TYR A 140 -2.76 2.11 0.84
N LEU A 141 -4.04 1.92 1.10
CA LEU A 141 -4.91 2.83 1.83
C LEU A 141 -5.76 2.04 2.83
N TYR A 142 -5.84 2.53 4.03
CA TYR A 142 -6.78 2.05 5.03
C TYR A 142 -8.04 2.92 5.01
N ALA A 143 -9.18 2.32 4.72
CA ALA A 143 -10.45 3.04 4.70
C ALA A 143 -10.96 3.30 6.11
N SER A 144 -11.00 4.56 6.54
CA SER A 144 -11.65 4.96 7.79
C SER A 144 -13.15 5.19 7.59
N PRO A 145 -13.98 5.03 8.65
CA PRO A 145 -15.43 5.26 8.57
C PRO A 145 -15.82 6.69 8.20
N ASP A 146 -14.95 7.66 8.45
CA ASP A 146 -15.12 9.09 8.17
C ASP A 146 -14.42 9.55 6.89
N MET A 147 -13.81 8.64 6.14
CA MET A 147 -13.08 8.95 4.89
C MET A 147 -13.96 9.71 3.90
N SER A 148 -13.61 10.95 3.67
CA SER A 148 -14.26 11.83 2.69
C SER A 148 -13.65 11.66 1.30
N PRO A 149 -14.33 12.13 0.22
CA PRO A 149 -13.74 12.17 -1.12
C PRO A 149 -12.42 12.92 -1.20
N LEU A 150 -12.27 13.98 -0.41
CA LEU A 150 -11.04 14.78 -0.38
C LEU A 150 -9.91 14.03 0.34
N SER A 151 -10.20 13.43 1.51
CA SER A 151 -9.20 12.64 2.24
C SER A 151 -8.74 11.43 1.43
N LEU A 152 -9.66 10.73 0.75
CA LEU A 152 -9.30 9.66 -0.18
C LEU A 152 -8.34 10.13 -1.28
N LEU A 153 -8.64 11.26 -1.91
CA LEU A 153 -7.76 11.82 -2.96
C LEU A 153 -6.39 12.22 -2.41
N HIS A 154 -6.34 12.75 -1.17
CA HIS A 154 -5.07 13.10 -0.53
C HIS A 154 -4.22 11.86 -0.29
N GLU A 155 -4.79 10.81 0.27
CA GLU A 155 -4.08 9.53 0.49
C GLU A 155 -3.56 8.91 -0.82
N ILE A 156 -4.40 8.89 -1.86
CA ILE A 156 -3.98 8.42 -3.19
C ILE A 156 -2.85 9.30 -3.74
N ALA A 157 -2.97 10.62 -3.62
CA ALA A 157 -1.95 11.55 -4.11
C ALA A 157 -0.62 11.35 -3.37
N LEU A 158 -0.65 11.19 -2.05
CA LEU A 158 0.54 10.90 -1.25
C LEU A 158 1.19 9.59 -1.68
N GLY A 159 0.42 8.51 -1.81
CA GLY A 159 0.91 7.21 -2.27
C GLY A 159 1.47 7.22 -3.70
N LEU A 160 1.03 8.13 -4.55
CA LEU A 160 1.52 8.31 -5.92
C LEU A 160 2.61 9.39 -6.04
N GLY A 161 2.83 10.20 -5.00
CA GLY A 161 3.64 11.43 -5.03
C GLY A 161 3.10 12.51 -5.94
N ALA A 162 1.81 12.56 -6.03
CA ALA A 162 1.11 13.61 -6.72
C ALA A 162 0.94 14.84 -5.80
N TYR A 163 0.73 16.01 -6.39
CA TYR A 163 0.49 17.23 -5.63
C TYR A 163 -0.85 17.17 -4.90
N VAL A 164 -0.86 17.60 -3.65
CA VAL A 164 -2.05 17.68 -2.79
C VAL A 164 -2.52 19.14 -2.69
N GLY A 165 -3.78 19.39 -2.97
CA GLY A 165 -4.43 20.70 -2.90
C GLY A 165 -5.93 20.57 -2.64
N ASN A 166 -6.76 21.40 -3.26
CA ASN A 166 -8.20 21.20 -3.22
C ASN A 166 -8.61 19.97 -4.07
N ARG A 167 -9.88 19.57 -3.98
CA ARG A 167 -10.39 18.37 -4.66
C ARG A 167 -10.06 18.33 -6.16
N HIS A 168 -10.25 19.44 -6.84
CA HIS A 168 -10.02 19.52 -8.29
C HIS A 168 -8.53 19.41 -8.63
N THR A 169 -7.69 20.19 -7.96
CA THR A 169 -6.24 20.20 -8.20
C THR A 169 -5.59 18.88 -7.84
N THR A 170 -6.01 18.24 -6.74
CA THR A 170 -5.52 16.93 -6.34
C THR A 170 -5.89 15.85 -7.35
N LEU A 171 -7.17 15.80 -7.76
CA LEU A 171 -7.60 14.83 -8.78
C LEU A 171 -6.84 15.01 -10.09
N HIS A 172 -6.67 16.26 -10.54
CA HIS A 172 -5.91 16.55 -11.77
C HIS A 172 -4.44 16.10 -11.63
N SER A 173 -3.83 16.35 -10.50
CA SER A 173 -2.45 15.94 -10.20
C SER A 173 -2.29 14.43 -10.20
N ILE A 174 -3.22 13.70 -9.56
CA ILE A 174 -3.26 12.23 -9.57
C ILE A 174 -3.32 11.73 -11.02
N LEU A 175 -4.27 12.22 -11.82
CA LEU A 175 -4.44 11.78 -13.20
C LEU A 175 -3.25 12.14 -14.09
N TYR A 176 -2.62 13.28 -13.85
CA TYR A 176 -1.38 13.65 -14.53
C TYR A 176 -0.26 12.66 -14.17
N THR A 177 -0.05 12.39 -12.89
CA THR A 177 0.96 11.46 -12.42
C THR A 177 0.74 10.05 -13.00
N LEU A 178 -0.49 9.55 -12.97
CA LEU A 178 -0.82 8.22 -13.51
C LEU A 178 -0.54 8.09 -15.01
N ARG A 179 -0.80 9.15 -15.81
CA ARG A 179 -0.53 9.15 -17.25
C ARG A 179 0.94 9.13 -17.61
N HIS A 180 1.79 9.65 -16.74
CA HIS A 180 3.23 9.77 -17.00
C HIS A 180 4.06 8.68 -16.31
N ARG A 181 3.43 7.79 -15.56
CA ARG A 181 4.10 6.63 -14.96
C ARG A 181 4.51 5.60 -16.02
N LYS A 182 5.67 5.02 -15.79
CA LYS A 182 6.16 3.89 -16.59
C LYS A 182 5.77 2.54 -15.97
N THR A 183 5.62 2.52 -14.66
CA THR A 183 5.30 1.31 -13.90
C THR A 183 3.79 1.22 -13.65
N PRO A 184 3.14 0.09 -14.00
CA PRO A 184 1.75 -0.16 -13.64
C PRO A 184 1.55 -0.09 -12.13
N VAL A 185 0.48 0.58 -11.69
CA VAL A 185 0.15 0.74 -10.28
C VAL A 185 -1.22 0.14 -9.97
N ALA A 186 -1.35 -0.48 -8.80
CA ALA A 186 -2.61 -0.86 -8.20
C ALA A 186 -2.89 -0.01 -6.96
N ILE A 187 -4.13 0.43 -6.80
CA ILE A 187 -4.62 0.98 -5.53
C ILE A 187 -5.20 -0.18 -4.73
N ILE A 188 -4.82 -0.28 -3.46
CA ILE A 188 -5.38 -1.24 -2.50
C ILE A 188 -6.15 -0.45 -1.47
N ILE A 189 -7.43 -0.78 -1.29
CA ILE A 189 -8.29 -0.23 -0.24
C ILE A 189 -8.58 -1.34 0.77
N ASP A 190 -7.99 -1.25 1.95
CA ASP A 190 -8.27 -2.17 3.06
C ASP A 190 -9.41 -1.65 3.93
N GLU A 191 -10.07 -2.55 4.67
CA GLU A 191 -11.25 -2.27 5.50
C GLU A 191 -12.37 -1.54 4.72
N ALA A 192 -12.51 -1.87 3.43
CA ALA A 192 -13.38 -1.16 2.51
C ALA A 192 -14.88 -1.17 2.90
N GLN A 193 -15.33 -2.09 3.79
CA GLN A 193 -16.68 -2.06 4.34
C GLN A 193 -16.98 -0.73 5.06
N ASN A 194 -15.97 0.00 5.52
CA ASN A 194 -16.13 1.32 6.12
C ASN A 194 -16.66 2.34 5.10
N LEU A 195 -16.44 2.13 3.81
CA LEU A 195 -16.96 2.97 2.73
C LEU A 195 -18.40 2.63 2.31
N ALA A 196 -19.02 1.60 2.89
CA ALA A 196 -20.36 1.13 2.48
C ALA A 196 -21.44 2.20 2.50
N ARG A 197 -21.30 3.24 3.33
CA ARG A 197 -22.23 4.38 3.45
C ARG A 197 -21.71 5.66 2.79
N ARG A 198 -20.56 5.60 2.10
CA ARG A 198 -19.86 6.74 1.50
C ARG A 198 -19.87 6.63 -0.02
N LEU A 199 -21.05 6.72 -0.61
CA LEU A 199 -21.22 6.58 -2.07
C LEU A 199 -20.41 7.62 -2.85
N ASP A 200 -20.32 8.84 -2.35
CA ASP A 200 -19.52 9.93 -2.93
C ASP A 200 -18.01 9.63 -2.93
N THR A 201 -17.51 8.97 -1.87
CA THR A 201 -16.12 8.52 -1.78
C THR A 201 -15.85 7.36 -2.72
N LEU A 202 -16.76 6.37 -2.78
CA LEU A 202 -16.67 5.26 -3.74
C LEU A 202 -16.71 5.76 -5.19
N GLU A 203 -17.60 6.70 -5.51
CA GLU A 203 -17.67 7.28 -6.86
C GLU A 203 -16.40 8.08 -7.20
N THR A 204 -15.81 8.78 -6.25
CA THR A 204 -14.53 9.47 -6.44
C THR A 204 -13.40 8.47 -6.71
N LEU A 205 -13.36 7.35 -5.98
CA LEU A 205 -12.41 6.27 -6.22
C LEU A 205 -12.58 5.68 -7.63
N ARG A 206 -13.82 5.43 -8.05
CA ARG A 206 -14.12 4.95 -9.39
C ARG A 206 -13.62 5.92 -10.46
N GLN A 207 -13.87 7.22 -10.29
CA GLN A 207 -13.41 8.25 -11.23
C GLN A 207 -11.88 8.25 -11.36
N VAL A 208 -11.14 8.09 -10.26
CA VAL A 208 -9.68 7.97 -10.29
C VAL A 208 -9.26 6.75 -11.10
N CYS A 209 -9.85 5.58 -10.83
CA CYS A 209 -9.49 4.34 -11.51
C CYS A 209 -9.83 4.38 -13.01
N ASP A 210 -11.04 4.83 -13.36
CA ASP A 210 -11.50 4.89 -14.76
C ASP A 210 -10.68 5.88 -15.58
N ARG A 211 -10.51 7.09 -15.08
CA ARG A 211 -9.77 8.15 -15.79
C ARG A 211 -8.27 7.93 -15.77
N GLY A 212 -7.76 7.31 -14.71
CA GLY A 212 -6.35 6.92 -14.55
C GLY A 212 -5.99 5.64 -15.28
N ARG A 213 -6.99 4.85 -15.71
CA ARG A 213 -6.82 3.52 -16.34
C ARG A 213 -6.00 2.58 -15.47
N ILE A 214 -6.30 2.56 -14.19
CA ILE A 214 -5.62 1.72 -13.19
C ILE A 214 -6.59 0.74 -12.57
N GLY A 215 -6.07 -0.37 -12.10
CA GLY A 215 -6.86 -1.34 -11.35
C GLY A 215 -6.92 -1.05 -9.87
N LEU A 216 -7.80 -1.78 -9.21
CA LEU A 216 -8.15 -1.60 -7.83
C LEU A 216 -8.27 -2.96 -7.15
N LEU A 217 -7.67 -3.09 -5.97
CA LEU A 217 -7.93 -4.19 -5.06
C LEU A 217 -8.71 -3.68 -3.86
N ILE A 218 -9.90 -4.21 -3.68
CA ILE A 218 -10.76 -3.94 -2.54
C ILE A 218 -10.61 -5.09 -1.56
N ALA A 219 -10.35 -4.77 -0.30
CA ALA A 219 -10.21 -5.77 0.75
C ALA A 219 -11.05 -5.43 1.97
N GLY A 220 -11.46 -6.46 2.70
CA GLY A 220 -12.23 -6.28 3.93
C GLY A 220 -12.68 -7.60 4.55
N HIS A 221 -13.58 -7.47 5.50
CA HIS A 221 -14.25 -8.62 6.12
C HIS A 221 -15.26 -9.26 5.17
N ASP A 222 -15.83 -10.39 5.57
CA ASP A 222 -16.82 -11.15 4.79
C ASP A 222 -18.07 -10.33 4.39
N ASN A 223 -18.34 -9.22 5.06
CA ASN A 223 -19.43 -8.31 4.73
C ASN A 223 -19.05 -7.21 3.73
N VAL A 224 -17.79 -7.15 3.28
CA VAL A 224 -17.34 -6.15 2.30
C VAL A 224 -18.14 -6.22 1.00
N GLU A 225 -18.64 -7.38 0.66
CA GLU A 225 -19.50 -7.59 -0.50
C GLU A 225 -20.80 -6.79 -0.44
N ASN A 226 -21.28 -6.49 0.77
CA ASN A 226 -22.49 -5.69 0.97
C ASN A 226 -22.33 -4.25 0.45
N ILE A 227 -21.09 -3.78 0.23
CA ILE A 227 -20.84 -2.50 -0.44
C ILE A 227 -21.47 -2.48 -1.83
N PHE A 228 -21.46 -3.62 -2.51
CA PHE A 228 -21.92 -3.75 -3.90
C PHE A 228 -23.33 -4.30 -4.04
N GLN A 229 -24.06 -4.50 -2.93
CA GLN A 229 -25.45 -4.94 -2.99
C GLN A 229 -26.35 -3.84 -3.57
N PRO A 230 -27.35 -4.20 -4.39
CA PRO A 230 -28.28 -3.22 -4.95
C PRO A 230 -29.01 -2.46 -3.85
N ARG A 231 -28.78 -1.17 -3.80
CA ARG A 231 -29.55 -0.23 -2.98
C ARG A 231 -30.43 0.57 -3.92
N GLY A 232 -31.42 -0.07 -4.51
CA GLY A 232 -32.52 0.58 -5.25
C GLY A 232 -32.18 1.45 -6.49
N ASP A 233 -31.03 2.07 -6.55
CA ASP A 233 -30.64 3.10 -7.52
C ASP A 233 -29.65 2.69 -8.60
N GLY A 234 -29.20 1.43 -8.61
CA GLY A 234 -28.30 0.91 -9.65
C GLY A 234 -26.87 1.50 -9.66
N GLN A 235 -26.57 2.49 -8.80
CA GLN A 235 -25.29 3.21 -8.83
C GLN A 235 -24.07 2.31 -8.63
N LEU A 236 -24.23 1.21 -7.89
CA LEU A 236 -23.16 0.27 -7.61
C LEU A 236 -23.16 -0.96 -8.55
N ALA A 237 -24.08 -1.05 -9.48
CA ALA A 237 -24.14 -2.15 -10.44
C ALA A 237 -22.86 -2.25 -11.31
N GLN A 238 -22.29 -1.08 -11.68
CA GLN A 238 -21.05 -1.01 -12.44
C GLN A 238 -19.83 -1.52 -11.66
N TRP A 239 -19.82 -1.31 -10.34
CA TRP A 239 -18.79 -1.84 -9.46
C TRP A 239 -18.88 -3.36 -9.39
N ARG A 240 -20.08 -3.88 -9.16
CA ARG A 240 -20.34 -5.30 -9.01
C ARG A 240 -19.85 -6.08 -10.23
N SER A 241 -20.23 -5.67 -11.44
CA SER A 241 -19.83 -6.34 -12.67
C SER A 241 -18.31 -6.41 -12.87
N ARG A 242 -17.56 -5.41 -12.35
CA ARG A 242 -16.09 -5.36 -12.47
C ARG A 242 -15.37 -6.25 -11.48
N VAL A 243 -15.87 -6.37 -10.24
CA VAL A 243 -15.20 -7.15 -9.18
C VAL A 243 -15.62 -8.64 -9.20
N GLU A 244 -16.74 -8.98 -9.81
CA GLU A 244 -17.33 -10.32 -9.73
C GLU A 244 -16.41 -11.42 -10.27
N GLN A 245 -15.66 -11.15 -11.35
CA GLN A 245 -14.72 -12.10 -11.96
C GLN A 245 -13.47 -12.36 -11.12
N HIS A 246 -13.07 -11.39 -10.32
CA HIS A 246 -11.80 -11.39 -9.55
C HIS A 246 -12.04 -11.36 -8.05
N ARG A 247 -13.08 -12.02 -7.58
CA ARG A 247 -13.45 -12.14 -6.19
C ARG A 247 -12.80 -13.36 -5.56
N ARG A 248 -12.12 -13.22 -4.42
CA ARG A 248 -11.48 -14.32 -3.70
C ARG A 248 -11.69 -14.21 -2.20
N CYS A 249 -12.07 -15.35 -1.61
CA CYS A 249 -12.17 -15.52 -0.17
C CYS A 249 -10.87 -16.09 0.38
N LEU A 250 -10.36 -15.53 1.47
CA LEU A 250 -9.22 -16.04 2.18
C LEU A 250 -9.64 -17.13 3.17
N PRO A 251 -9.05 -18.33 3.11
CA PRO A 251 -9.48 -19.45 3.95
C PRO A 251 -9.00 -19.40 5.41
N GLY A 252 -8.00 -18.57 5.73
CA GLY A 252 -7.21 -18.66 6.94
C GLY A 252 -5.97 -19.55 6.73
N LEU A 253 -5.20 -19.80 7.78
CA LEU A 253 -4.08 -20.73 7.71
C LEU A 253 -4.57 -22.18 7.82
N SER A 254 -3.94 -23.07 7.08
CA SER A 254 -4.03 -24.51 7.32
C SER A 254 -3.11 -24.91 8.48
N ASP A 255 -3.37 -26.07 9.09
CA ASP A 255 -2.53 -26.60 10.18
C ASP A 255 -1.08 -26.81 9.72
N SER A 256 -0.87 -27.22 8.46
CA SER A 256 0.46 -27.37 7.87
C SER A 256 1.20 -26.05 7.80
N GLU A 257 0.57 -25.01 7.27
CA GLU A 257 1.16 -23.66 7.17
C GLU A 257 1.44 -23.07 8.55
N ALA A 258 0.51 -23.26 9.50
CA ALA A 258 0.69 -22.83 10.88
C ALA A 258 1.88 -23.57 11.52
N GLY A 259 2.01 -24.87 11.28
CA GLY A 259 3.16 -25.67 11.75
C GLY A 259 4.48 -25.19 11.17
N GLU A 260 4.51 -24.84 9.89
CA GLU A 260 5.71 -24.27 9.23
C GLU A 260 6.10 -22.91 9.83
N ILE A 261 5.12 -22.04 10.10
CA ILE A 261 5.34 -20.77 10.79
C ILE A 261 5.93 -20.99 12.17
N VAL A 262 5.34 -21.90 12.98
CA VAL A 262 5.82 -22.22 14.33
C VAL A 262 7.28 -22.73 14.30
N ARG A 263 7.60 -23.64 13.40
CA ARG A 263 8.97 -24.16 13.22
C ARG A 263 9.93 -23.07 12.74
N GLY A 264 9.48 -22.19 11.87
CA GLY A 264 10.28 -21.07 11.37
C GLY A 264 10.62 -20.03 12.44
N GLU A 265 9.68 -19.76 13.36
CA GLU A 265 9.85 -18.77 14.43
C GLU A 265 10.55 -19.33 15.67
N LEU A 266 10.30 -20.57 16.05
CA LEU A 266 10.80 -21.17 17.28
C LEU A 266 11.98 -22.13 17.08
N GLY A 267 12.29 -22.50 15.83
CA GLY A 267 13.27 -23.54 15.51
C GLY A 267 12.77 -24.92 15.93
N THR A 268 13.66 -25.72 16.50
CA THR A 268 13.33 -27.09 16.94
C THR A 268 12.46 -27.05 18.20
N VAL A 269 11.22 -27.46 18.07
CA VAL A 269 10.24 -27.62 19.16
C VAL A 269 9.51 -28.95 18.99
N SER A 270 8.94 -29.49 20.10
CA SER A 270 8.18 -30.74 20.04
C SER A 270 6.85 -30.53 19.28
N GLU A 271 6.35 -31.59 18.63
CA GLU A 271 5.05 -31.57 17.96
C GLU A 271 3.91 -31.19 18.92
N LYS A 272 3.97 -31.59 20.17
CA LYS A 272 2.99 -31.21 21.21
C LYS A 272 2.92 -29.68 21.41
N VAL A 273 4.04 -28.96 21.32
CA VAL A 273 4.08 -27.49 21.41
C VAL A 273 3.43 -26.90 20.17
N ILE A 274 3.74 -27.44 18.98
CA ILE A 274 3.16 -27.00 17.71
C ILE A 274 1.63 -27.14 17.76
N GLU A 275 1.13 -28.31 18.09
CA GLU A 275 -0.31 -28.60 18.23
C GLU A 275 -1.00 -27.66 19.23
N THR A 276 -0.36 -27.42 20.38
CA THR A 276 -0.90 -26.52 21.41
C THR A 276 -1.03 -25.10 20.89
N LEU A 277 -0.03 -24.58 20.18
CA LEU A 277 -0.05 -23.23 19.62
C LEU A 277 -1.08 -23.11 18.49
N ILE A 278 -1.20 -24.10 17.62
CA ILE A 278 -2.20 -24.14 16.55
C ILE A 278 -3.61 -24.17 17.16
N THR A 279 -3.87 -25.11 18.08
CA THR A 279 -5.20 -25.25 18.71
C THR A 279 -5.60 -23.97 19.44
N GLY A 280 -4.67 -23.34 20.18
CA GLY A 280 -4.91 -22.05 20.84
C GLY A 280 -5.15 -20.88 19.90
N SER A 281 -4.81 -21.05 18.63
CA SER A 281 -4.96 -20.01 17.56
C SER A 281 -6.18 -20.23 16.68
N MET A 282 -6.99 -21.26 16.93
CA MET A 282 -8.21 -21.55 16.19
C MET A 282 -9.26 -20.45 16.41
N GLU A 283 -9.96 -20.10 15.37
CA GLU A 283 -11.14 -19.24 15.36
C GLU A 283 -12.25 -19.90 14.60
N HIS A 284 -13.49 -19.61 15.00
CA HIS A 284 -14.69 -20.14 14.34
C HIS A 284 -15.27 -19.13 13.36
N ASP A 285 -15.33 -19.51 12.08
CA ASP A 285 -16.09 -18.77 11.08
C ASP A 285 -17.56 -19.21 11.13
N SER A 286 -18.39 -18.44 11.85
CA SER A 286 -19.81 -18.72 12.03
C SER A 286 -20.62 -18.78 10.71
N ARG A 287 -20.16 -18.11 9.65
CA ARG A 287 -20.83 -18.10 8.35
C ARG A 287 -20.54 -19.38 7.56
N LYS A 288 -19.30 -19.82 7.56
CA LYS A 288 -18.87 -21.04 6.88
C LYS A 288 -19.03 -22.27 7.75
N ARG A 289 -19.37 -22.12 9.04
CA ARG A 289 -19.42 -23.19 10.05
C ARG A 289 -18.15 -24.05 10.05
N LYS A 290 -17.01 -23.38 9.91
CA LYS A 290 -15.71 -24.03 9.83
C LYS A 290 -14.70 -23.27 10.70
N ASP A 291 -13.88 -24.02 11.38
CA ASP A 291 -12.74 -23.50 12.13
C ASP A 291 -11.57 -23.23 11.18
N TYR A 292 -10.77 -22.22 11.51
CA TYR A 292 -9.55 -21.87 10.80
C TYR A 292 -8.49 -21.38 11.77
N VAL A 293 -7.22 -21.52 11.42
CA VAL A 293 -6.13 -20.96 12.22
C VAL A 293 -5.96 -19.49 11.89
N SER A 294 -6.13 -18.63 12.91
CA SER A 294 -5.93 -17.20 12.81
C SER A 294 -4.45 -16.85 12.90
N ALA A 295 -3.87 -16.32 11.85
CA ALA A 295 -2.48 -15.89 11.87
C ALA A 295 -2.21 -14.87 12.99
N ARG A 296 -3.14 -13.94 13.24
CA ARG A 296 -3.01 -12.95 14.32
C ARG A 296 -2.86 -13.63 15.68
N ARG A 297 -3.72 -14.61 15.98
CA ARG A 297 -3.64 -15.36 17.25
C ARG A 297 -2.37 -16.20 17.32
N LEU A 298 -1.98 -16.83 16.21
CA LEU A 298 -0.76 -17.64 16.15
C LEU A 298 0.49 -16.79 16.45
N PHE A 299 0.64 -15.65 15.81
CA PHE A 299 1.79 -14.77 16.07
C PHE A 299 1.79 -14.18 17.48
N ASN A 300 0.62 -13.87 18.07
CA ASN A 300 0.54 -13.47 19.46
C ASN A 300 0.97 -14.63 20.40
N ALA A 301 0.47 -15.83 20.16
CA ALA A 301 0.84 -17.01 20.97
C ALA A 301 2.34 -17.34 20.85
N LEU A 302 2.92 -17.17 19.66
CA LEU A 302 4.36 -17.35 19.43
C LEU A 302 5.18 -16.35 20.23
N ARG A 303 4.81 -15.07 20.21
CA ARG A 303 5.47 -14.02 21.00
C ARG A 303 5.42 -14.31 22.48
N ASP A 304 4.22 -14.61 23.01
CA ASP A 304 4.04 -14.96 24.43
C ASP A 304 4.88 -16.18 24.83
N PHE A 305 5.00 -17.17 23.96
CA PHE A 305 5.82 -18.35 24.18
C PHE A 305 7.33 -18.01 24.20
N GLN A 306 7.79 -17.16 23.29
CA GLN A 306 9.19 -16.71 23.24
C GLN A 306 9.56 -15.90 24.50
N GLU A 307 8.70 -15.00 24.94
CA GLU A 307 8.89 -14.18 26.15
C GLU A 307 9.02 -15.07 27.40
N ARG A 308 8.16 -16.09 27.55
CA ARG A 308 8.25 -17.06 28.67
C ARG A 308 9.56 -17.86 28.63
N ARG A 309 10.03 -18.27 27.45
CA ARG A 309 11.33 -18.96 27.30
C ARG A 309 12.52 -18.05 27.58
N GLY A 310 12.44 -16.79 27.17
CA GLY A 310 13.47 -15.78 27.44
C GLY A 310 13.57 -15.44 28.92
N GLY A 311 12.45 -15.25 29.62
CA GLY A 311 12.39 -15.01 31.05
C GLY A 311 12.87 -16.19 31.91
N ALA A 312 12.67 -17.43 31.44
CA ALA A 312 13.16 -18.63 32.13
C ALA A 312 14.68 -18.86 32.02
N LYS A 313 15.37 -18.15 31.11
CA LYS A 313 16.83 -18.19 30.97
C LYS A 313 17.53 -17.06 31.73
N ALA A 314 16.79 -16.08 32.25
CA ALA A 314 17.31 -14.92 32.97
C ALA A 314 17.26 -15.08 34.51
N ASN A 315 16.68 -16.15 35.03
CA ASN A 315 16.71 -16.60 36.42
C ASN A 315 17.53 -17.91 36.55
#